data_9de0221116f2652d641eb0dcd3b8ce4f
#
_entry.id   9de0221116f2652d641eb0dcd3b8ce4f
#
_cell.length_a   1.000
_cell.length_b   1.000
_cell.length_c   1.000
_cell.angle_alpha   90.00
_cell.angle_beta   90.00
_cell.angle_gamma   90.00
#
_symmetry.space_group_name_H-M   'P 1'
#
loop_
_entity.id
_entity.type
_entity.pdbx_description
1 polymer ?
#
loop_
_entity_poly.entity_id
_entity_poly.type
_entity_poly.pdbx_seq_one_letter_code
_entity_poly.pdbx_strand_id
1 'polypeptide(L)'
;SPSRQYDYNYRQYDEMNSVGVVGAPWGDGYKRIRQANMAIERIPDVPNMTDQERNQLLAESYAFRGLFYADMERYWGIMPIITNTMTIFDETMLPQNGREEVFDQILSDYDKSLELFKQITTKPTLGLLNVDAVQVLKSRTALAAACAAEASAKGLYDKLSGSAESKALYKFTKDAKHYYQMAYDAAKSVIGKYALEPNYADLFNKPNTHTSVESIWPIMFNEANRSGFNPGNYSHPVSWAKMYGGTTDFNPDWEGGRGGAYPTQDLVDCYYQKDKVTGKWMQWWKTTQSQELGVTKNAQGQFTATSENYLNMYADRDKRFYATILYDSTYFGGVENERYLIRTWIDFSEPTKTEKYSSLGTYYHHTEKLDITGAAQSTVTSYYAAKYTIGRFNENGTVNYTQSSSCYFMVRYAEALLNYAEAAYKLGGKENEVTDAVNQIRNRAGLDNFDASAVGHNLWEEYKLQRRIEFAYEVPGFRYFDLLRWGESDGKTTIEELNKPTKGMFIFRKGIESEKIGENGYLAPKSDPKYFTPYFEVRTVDQSNYYNRKFNDAVYYKLPFAKATLEENKNFIQNPGWENKSYQ
;
A
#
# COMPACT_ATOMS: atom_id res chain seq x y z
N SER A 1 2.68 -4.51 4.83
CA SER A 1 3.68 -5.56 4.68
C SER A 1 4.80 -5.34 5.66
N PRO A 2 5.40 -6.38 6.23
CA PRO A 2 6.66 -6.20 6.95
C PRO A 2 7.71 -5.83 5.91
N SER A 3 8.27 -4.67 6.02
CA SER A 3 9.40 -4.24 5.24
C SER A 3 10.71 -4.50 6.02
N ARG A 4 11.82 -4.21 5.44
CA ARG A 4 13.14 -4.43 6.02
C ARG A 4 13.50 -3.48 7.16
N GLN A 5 14.65 -3.74 7.73
CA GLN A 5 15.33 -3.02 8.81
C GLN A 5 15.29 -1.47 8.72
N TYR A 6 15.10 -0.90 7.53
CA TYR A 6 15.00 0.55 7.32
C TYR A 6 13.61 1.14 7.60
N ASP A 7 12.55 0.28 7.72
CA ASP A 7 11.21 0.73 8.09
C ASP A 7 10.91 0.48 9.58
N TYR A 8 11.96 0.28 10.33
CA TYR A 8 11.93 -0.01 11.76
C TYR A 8 11.07 0.97 12.54
N ASN A 9 11.17 2.22 12.20
CA ASN A 9 10.53 3.32 12.92
C ASN A 9 9.01 3.41 12.71
N TYR A 10 8.46 2.78 11.65
CA TYR A 10 7.00 2.73 11.40
C TYR A 10 6.30 1.56 12.09
N ARG A 11 7.02 0.68 12.76
CA ARG A 11 6.49 -0.57 13.33
C ARG A 11 6.36 -0.54 14.82
N GLN A 12 7.21 0.21 15.46
CA GLN A 12 7.21 0.44 16.89
C GLN A 12 6.73 1.86 17.14
N TYR A 13 5.43 2.04 17.17
CA TYR A 13 4.81 3.35 17.41
C TYR A 13 5.15 3.91 18.79
N ASP A 14 5.54 3.05 19.73
CA ASP A 14 5.98 3.42 21.06
C ASP A 14 7.45 3.89 21.12
N GLU A 15 8.24 3.65 20.06
CA GLU A 15 9.64 4.05 19.93
C GLU A 15 9.86 5.01 18.75
N MET A 16 8.81 5.68 18.27
CA MET A 16 8.92 6.58 17.12
C MET A 16 9.91 7.71 17.39
N ASN A 17 11.05 7.58 16.73
CA ASN A 17 12.04 8.65 16.68
C ASN A 17 11.62 9.69 15.64
N SER A 18 11.28 10.88 16.12
CA SER A 18 10.76 11.97 15.32
C SER A 18 11.74 12.50 14.26
N VAL A 19 13.04 12.29 14.45
CA VAL A 19 14.07 12.94 13.64
C VAL A 19 14.31 12.24 12.30
N GLY A 20 14.31 10.92 12.25
CA GLY A 20 14.63 10.18 11.03
C GLY A 20 13.44 9.97 10.08
N VAL A 21 12.23 9.82 10.63
CA VAL A 21 11.02 9.47 9.87
C VAL A 21 10.15 10.69 9.61
N VAL A 22 10.17 11.65 10.49
CA VAL A 22 9.21 12.76 10.56
C VAL A 22 9.82 14.08 10.09
N GLY A 23 11.10 14.29 10.30
CA GLY A 23 11.74 15.58 10.00
C GLY A 23 11.88 15.87 8.51
N ALA A 24 12.32 14.91 7.71
CA ALA A 24 12.54 15.12 6.28
C ALA A 24 11.22 15.35 5.51
N PRO A 25 10.14 14.55 5.68
CA PRO A 25 8.86 14.81 5.04
C PRO A 25 8.24 16.17 5.42
N TRP A 26 8.43 16.65 6.65
CA TRP A 26 7.94 17.96 7.09
C TRP A 26 8.61 19.10 6.33
N GLY A 27 9.93 19.15 6.34
CA GLY A 27 10.69 20.20 5.65
C GLY A 27 10.51 20.14 4.13
N ASP A 28 10.50 18.97 3.55
CA ASP A 28 10.28 18.78 2.11
C ASP A 28 8.84 19.13 1.71
N GLY A 29 7.85 18.90 2.56
CA GLY A 29 6.47 19.33 2.35
C GLY A 29 6.38 20.85 2.16
N TYR A 30 6.94 21.61 3.08
CA TYR A 30 6.93 23.08 2.96
C TYR A 30 7.79 23.62 1.83
N LYS A 31 8.90 22.97 1.46
CA LYS A 31 9.66 23.32 0.25
C LYS A 31 8.78 23.20 -1.01
N ARG A 32 8.02 22.12 -1.13
CA ARG A 32 7.10 21.88 -2.26
C ARG A 32 5.92 22.85 -2.25
N ILE A 33 5.34 23.13 -1.08
CA ILE A 33 4.27 24.14 -0.92
C ILE A 33 4.79 25.52 -1.34
N ARG A 34 6.01 25.89 -0.94
CA ARG A 34 6.62 27.15 -1.38
C ARG A 34 6.80 27.21 -2.90
N GLN A 35 7.21 26.11 -3.54
CA GLN A 35 7.31 26.04 -5.01
C GLN A 35 5.95 26.23 -5.67
N ALA A 36 4.90 25.61 -5.14
CA ALA A 36 3.54 25.79 -5.64
C ALA A 36 3.06 27.24 -5.46
N ASN A 37 3.31 27.86 -4.31
CA ASN A 37 2.99 29.27 -4.07
C ASN A 37 3.70 30.19 -5.08
N MET A 38 5.00 29.99 -5.30
CA MET A 38 5.76 30.75 -6.30
C MET A 38 5.19 30.59 -7.70
N ALA A 39 4.75 29.39 -8.07
CA ALA A 39 4.12 29.14 -9.37
C ALA A 39 2.78 29.88 -9.46
N ILE A 40 1.93 29.78 -8.46
CA ILE A 40 0.62 30.45 -8.40
C ILE A 40 0.77 31.97 -8.53
N GLU A 41 1.77 32.56 -7.86
CA GLU A 41 2.02 34.00 -7.88
C GLU A 41 2.62 34.50 -9.20
N ARG A 42 3.50 33.73 -9.84
CA ARG A 42 4.29 34.19 -10.96
C ARG A 42 3.75 33.81 -12.34
N ILE A 43 3.05 32.70 -12.47
CA ILE A 43 2.48 32.24 -13.74
C ILE A 43 1.58 33.31 -14.40
N PRO A 44 0.73 34.05 -13.65
CA PRO A 44 -0.09 35.11 -14.25
C PRO A 44 0.68 36.13 -15.07
N ASP A 45 1.89 36.49 -14.66
CA ASP A 45 2.72 37.52 -15.24
C ASP A 45 3.72 37.04 -16.30
N VAL A 46 3.73 35.71 -16.59
CA VAL A 46 4.65 35.15 -17.60
C VAL A 46 4.26 35.67 -19.01
N PRO A 47 5.15 36.40 -19.73
CA PRO A 47 4.85 36.89 -21.04
C PRO A 47 4.78 35.79 -22.10
N ASN A 48 4.03 36.01 -23.17
CA ASN A 48 3.91 35.14 -24.34
C ASN A 48 3.35 33.72 -24.04
N MET A 49 2.67 33.54 -22.92
CA MET A 49 1.98 32.31 -22.56
C MET A 49 0.50 32.42 -22.97
N THR A 50 -0.03 31.40 -23.63
CA THR A 50 -1.46 31.34 -23.94
C THR A 50 -2.31 31.16 -22.70
N ASP A 51 -3.58 31.56 -22.74
CA ASP A 51 -4.50 31.34 -21.61
C ASP A 51 -4.69 29.85 -21.28
N GLN A 52 -4.65 28.98 -22.30
CA GLN A 52 -4.73 27.52 -22.12
C GLN A 52 -3.53 27.00 -21.32
N GLU A 53 -2.31 27.39 -21.70
CA GLU A 53 -1.09 27.00 -20.98
C GLU A 53 -1.07 27.57 -19.55
N ARG A 54 -1.45 28.84 -19.43
CA ARG A 54 -1.53 29.55 -18.14
C ARG A 54 -2.50 28.84 -17.19
N ASN A 55 -3.71 28.53 -17.66
CA ASN A 55 -4.73 27.87 -16.87
C ASN A 55 -4.31 26.44 -16.50
N GLN A 56 -3.64 25.71 -17.42
CA GLN A 56 -3.11 24.37 -17.12
C GLN A 56 -2.08 24.42 -15.98
N LEU A 57 -1.09 25.30 -16.09
CA LEU A 57 -0.03 25.41 -15.08
C LEU A 57 -0.54 25.92 -13.74
N LEU A 58 -1.50 26.84 -13.73
CA LEU A 58 -2.14 27.31 -12.51
C LEU A 58 -3.00 26.21 -11.87
N ALA A 59 -3.79 25.48 -12.68
CA ALA A 59 -4.60 24.37 -12.20
C ALA A 59 -3.73 23.29 -11.53
N GLU A 60 -2.62 22.92 -12.18
CA GLU A 60 -1.64 21.99 -11.61
C GLU A 60 -1.03 22.53 -10.32
N SER A 61 -0.64 23.81 -10.29
CA SER A 61 0.00 24.44 -9.12
C SER A 61 -0.92 24.43 -7.90
N TYR A 62 -2.20 24.77 -8.07
CA TYR A 62 -3.19 24.66 -6.99
C TYR A 62 -3.40 23.21 -6.55
N ALA A 63 -3.58 22.28 -7.49
CA ALA A 63 -3.77 20.87 -7.15
C ALA A 63 -2.55 20.27 -6.45
N PHE A 64 -1.34 20.62 -6.86
CA PHE A 64 -0.12 20.18 -6.17
C PHE A 64 0.00 20.76 -4.76
N ARG A 65 -0.36 22.04 -4.56
CA ARG A 65 -0.38 22.61 -3.21
C ARG A 65 -1.35 21.84 -2.30
N GLY A 66 -2.56 21.61 -2.78
CA GLY A 66 -3.54 20.79 -2.07
C GLY A 66 -3.02 19.37 -1.79
N LEU A 67 -2.39 18.71 -2.76
CA LEU A 67 -1.81 17.38 -2.60
C LEU A 67 -0.69 17.36 -1.54
N PHE A 68 0.19 18.36 -1.52
CA PHE A 68 1.28 18.43 -0.54
C PHE A 68 0.76 18.65 0.87
N TYR A 69 -0.26 19.51 1.04
CA TYR A 69 -0.94 19.65 2.33
C TYR A 69 -1.66 18.35 2.73
N ALA A 70 -2.33 17.67 1.80
CA ALA A 70 -2.99 16.40 2.08
C ALA A 70 -1.99 15.30 2.51
N ASP A 71 -0.82 15.26 1.90
CA ASP A 71 0.24 14.34 2.29
C ASP A 71 0.77 14.64 3.69
N MET A 72 0.92 15.91 4.06
CA MET A 72 1.35 16.30 5.40
C MET A 72 0.24 16.06 6.44
N GLU A 73 -1.02 16.33 6.12
CA GLU A 73 -2.16 16.12 7.02
C GLU A 73 -2.24 14.68 7.52
N ARG A 74 -1.99 13.69 6.66
CA ARG A 74 -2.03 12.27 7.04
C ARG A 74 -1.12 11.95 8.22
N TYR A 75 0.00 12.64 8.33
CA TYR A 75 1.00 12.41 9.38
C TYR A 75 0.79 13.30 10.60
N TRP A 76 0.53 14.60 10.41
CA TRP A 76 0.54 15.56 11.53
C TRP A 76 -0.82 16.13 11.89
N GLY A 77 -1.77 16.11 10.98
CA GLY A 77 -3.13 16.63 11.21
C GLY A 77 -3.22 18.15 11.18
N ILE A 78 -2.49 18.82 12.05
CA ILE A 78 -2.45 20.28 12.23
C ILE A 78 -1.14 20.87 11.74
N MET A 79 -1.17 22.04 11.14
CA MET A 79 0.02 22.69 10.58
C MET A 79 -0.26 24.14 10.17
N PRO A 80 0.76 25.01 10.06
CA PRO A 80 0.58 26.33 9.46
C PRO A 80 0.13 26.24 7.99
N ILE A 81 -0.86 27.04 7.64
CA ILE A 81 -1.32 27.19 6.26
C ILE A 81 -0.60 28.40 5.66
N ILE A 82 0.26 28.16 4.67
CA ILE A 82 1.07 29.18 3.98
C ILE A 82 0.65 29.17 2.50
N THR A 83 -0.02 30.21 2.06
CA THR A 83 -0.59 30.32 0.71
C THR A 83 0.13 31.33 -0.19
N ASN A 84 1.19 31.95 0.30
CA ASN A 84 2.04 32.91 -0.38
C ASN A 84 3.53 32.57 -0.27
N THR A 85 4.33 33.17 -1.11
CA THR A 85 5.79 33.06 -1.02
C THR A 85 6.32 33.97 0.09
N MET A 86 6.78 33.37 1.18
CA MET A 86 7.38 34.13 2.29
C MET A 86 8.74 34.70 1.92
N THR A 87 9.01 35.88 2.40
CA THR A 87 10.27 36.62 2.29
C THR A 87 10.99 36.66 3.65
N ILE A 88 12.21 37.21 3.66
CA ILE A 88 12.99 37.42 4.90
C ILE A 88 12.37 38.44 5.87
N PHE A 89 11.37 39.18 5.42
CA PHE A 89 10.67 40.20 6.24
C PHE A 89 9.37 39.67 6.84
N ASP A 90 8.92 38.49 6.44
CA ASP A 90 7.68 37.92 6.93
C ASP A 90 7.89 37.21 8.28
N GLU A 91 6.84 37.22 9.09
CA GLU A 91 6.80 36.43 10.33
C GLU A 91 6.87 34.92 10.00
N THR A 92 7.90 34.26 10.49
CA THR A 92 8.13 32.82 10.24
C THR A 92 7.68 31.93 11.37
N MET A 93 7.42 32.49 12.56
CA MET A 93 6.96 31.73 13.72
C MET A 93 5.43 31.62 13.74
N LEU A 94 4.87 31.06 12.66
CA LEU A 94 3.43 30.89 12.52
C LEU A 94 2.90 29.80 13.42
N PRO A 95 1.74 29.95 14.07
CA PRO A 95 1.05 28.89 14.79
C PRO A 95 0.46 27.87 13.81
N GLN A 96 0.11 26.68 14.31
CA GLN A 96 -0.66 25.72 13.52
C GLN A 96 -2.11 26.19 13.35
N ASN A 97 -2.64 25.93 12.18
CA ASN A 97 -4.09 25.96 11.92
C ASN A 97 -4.74 24.66 12.37
N GLY A 98 -6.02 24.73 12.69
CA GLY A 98 -6.81 23.58 13.06
C GLY A 98 -6.98 22.58 11.91
N ARG A 99 -7.20 21.32 12.25
CA ARG A 99 -7.28 20.23 11.27
C ARG A 99 -8.39 20.44 10.23
N GLU A 100 -9.55 20.99 10.66
CA GLU A 100 -10.64 21.36 9.74
C GLU A 100 -10.19 22.41 8.74
N GLU A 101 -9.50 23.45 9.20
CA GLU A 101 -8.98 24.52 8.33
C GLU A 101 -7.97 23.98 7.31
N VAL A 102 -7.12 23.02 7.73
CA VAL A 102 -6.17 22.35 6.81
C VAL A 102 -6.92 21.60 5.71
N PHE A 103 -7.97 20.83 6.06
CA PHE A 103 -8.80 20.17 5.05
C PHE A 103 -9.54 21.17 4.16
N ASP A 104 -10.07 22.25 4.70
CA ASP A 104 -10.73 23.29 3.93
C ASP A 104 -9.79 23.95 2.93
N GLN A 105 -8.54 24.20 3.33
CA GLN A 105 -7.52 24.75 2.41
C GLN A 105 -7.21 23.77 1.27
N ILE A 106 -7.05 22.46 1.59
CA ILE A 106 -6.78 21.44 0.57
C ILE A 106 -7.94 21.35 -0.43
N LEU A 107 -9.18 21.29 0.07
CA LEU A 107 -10.36 21.19 -0.77
C LEU A 107 -10.58 22.46 -1.60
N SER A 108 -10.30 23.63 -1.04
CA SER A 108 -10.32 24.91 -1.75
C SER A 108 -9.32 24.96 -2.88
N ASP A 109 -8.10 24.44 -2.67
CA ASP A 109 -7.08 24.36 -3.71
C ASP A 109 -7.51 23.44 -4.86
N TYR A 110 -8.13 22.30 -4.57
CA TYR A 110 -8.70 21.43 -5.59
C TYR A 110 -9.85 22.13 -6.34
N ASP A 111 -10.71 22.87 -5.66
CA ASP A 111 -11.82 23.61 -6.30
C ASP A 111 -11.28 24.68 -7.26
N LYS A 112 -10.27 25.44 -6.85
CA LYS A 112 -9.60 26.41 -7.72
C LYS A 112 -8.95 25.76 -8.94
N SER A 113 -8.30 24.60 -8.75
CA SER A 113 -7.78 23.81 -9.85
C SER A 113 -8.88 23.38 -10.82
N LEU A 114 -9.99 22.88 -10.30
CA LEU A 114 -11.13 22.44 -11.11
C LEU A 114 -11.80 23.60 -11.87
N GLU A 115 -11.88 24.79 -11.30
CA GLU A 115 -12.39 25.99 -11.95
C GLU A 115 -11.51 26.39 -13.16
N LEU A 116 -10.20 26.30 -13.01
CA LEU A 116 -9.23 26.58 -14.09
C LEU A 116 -9.32 25.52 -15.20
N PHE A 117 -9.41 24.25 -14.84
CA PHE A 117 -9.58 23.16 -15.81
C PHE A 117 -10.84 23.30 -16.66
N LYS A 118 -11.94 23.88 -16.16
CA LYS A 118 -13.15 24.16 -16.94
C LYS A 118 -12.91 25.14 -18.11
N GLN A 119 -11.86 25.95 -18.02
CA GLN A 119 -11.51 26.92 -19.05
C GLN A 119 -10.56 26.33 -20.11
N ILE A 120 -10.13 25.09 -19.94
CA ILE A 120 -9.22 24.40 -20.85
C ILE A 120 -10.03 23.54 -21.81
N THR A 121 -9.87 23.81 -23.12
CA THR A 121 -10.58 23.09 -24.19
C THR A 121 -9.72 22.07 -24.90
N THR A 122 -8.40 22.11 -24.69
CA THR A 122 -7.46 21.16 -25.28
C THR A 122 -7.49 19.83 -24.54
N LYS A 123 -7.29 18.75 -25.29
CA LYS A 123 -7.18 17.41 -24.68
C LYS A 123 -5.98 17.37 -23.72
N PRO A 124 -6.14 16.83 -22.51
CA PRO A 124 -5.02 16.71 -21.56
C PRO A 124 -3.85 15.94 -22.17
N THR A 125 -2.64 16.45 -21.95
CA THR A 125 -1.41 15.73 -22.30
C THR A 125 -1.23 14.56 -21.32
N LEU A 126 -0.96 13.38 -21.83
CA LEU A 126 -0.72 12.20 -21.02
C LEU A 126 0.43 12.43 -20.04
N GLY A 127 0.24 12.07 -18.78
CA GLY A 127 1.20 12.26 -17.69
C GLY A 127 1.06 13.60 -16.96
N LEU A 128 0.41 14.60 -17.56
CA LEU A 128 0.04 15.82 -16.84
C LEU A 128 -1.22 15.61 -16.01
N LEU A 129 -1.36 16.42 -14.97
CA LEU A 129 -2.56 16.40 -14.15
C LEU A 129 -3.77 16.87 -14.98
N ASN A 130 -4.92 16.27 -14.73
CA ASN A 130 -6.16 16.57 -15.44
C ASN A 130 -7.34 16.69 -14.46
N VAL A 131 -8.47 17.16 -14.98
CA VAL A 131 -9.69 17.41 -14.20
C VAL A 131 -10.16 16.17 -13.42
N ASP A 132 -10.13 14.98 -14.04
CA ASP A 132 -10.63 13.75 -13.43
C ASP A 132 -9.68 13.26 -12.31
N ALA A 133 -8.38 13.46 -12.50
CA ALA A 133 -7.40 13.19 -11.45
C ALA A 133 -7.65 14.08 -10.20
N VAL A 134 -7.89 15.38 -10.40
CA VAL A 134 -8.19 16.30 -9.28
C VAL A 134 -9.49 15.93 -8.59
N GLN A 135 -10.52 15.50 -9.33
CA GLN A 135 -11.77 15.02 -8.74
C GLN A 135 -11.55 13.80 -7.84
N VAL A 136 -10.73 12.84 -8.27
CA VAL A 136 -10.42 11.66 -7.44
C VAL A 136 -9.56 12.05 -6.23
N LEU A 137 -8.58 12.94 -6.37
CA LEU A 137 -7.81 13.47 -5.25
C LEU A 137 -8.71 14.20 -4.23
N LYS A 138 -9.66 15.01 -4.72
CA LYS A 138 -10.66 15.68 -3.89
C LYS A 138 -11.51 14.66 -3.14
N SER A 139 -12.00 13.62 -3.82
CA SER A 139 -12.79 12.56 -3.17
C SER A 139 -12.01 11.83 -2.09
N ARG A 140 -10.73 11.49 -2.35
CA ARG A 140 -9.81 10.86 -1.37
C ARG A 140 -9.64 11.71 -0.12
N THR A 141 -9.41 13.00 -0.30
CA THR A 141 -9.24 13.96 0.81
C THR A 141 -10.54 14.16 1.59
N ALA A 142 -11.68 14.30 0.90
CA ALA A 142 -12.97 14.47 1.54
C ALA A 142 -13.38 13.24 2.37
N LEU A 143 -13.04 11.99 1.93
CA LEU A 143 -13.21 10.79 2.76
C LEU A 143 -12.37 10.84 4.04
N ALA A 144 -11.14 11.33 3.96
CA ALA A 144 -10.29 11.49 5.15
C ALA A 144 -10.86 12.57 6.10
N ALA A 145 -11.32 13.71 5.56
CA ALA A 145 -11.96 14.77 6.33
C ALA A 145 -13.25 14.29 7.01
N ALA A 146 -14.05 13.47 6.32
CA ALA A 146 -15.26 12.88 6.91
C ALA A 146 -14.95 11.98 8.11
N CYS A 147 -13.95 11.12 7.99
CA CYS A 147 -13.50 10.27 9.10
C CYS A 147 -12.95 11.12 10.28
N ALA A 148 -12.22 12.20 9.98
CA ALA A 148 -11.73 13.12 11.00
C ALA A 148 -12.87 13.88 11.71
N ALA A 149 -13.90 14.28 10.97
CA ALA A 149 -15.10 14.89 11.55
C ALA A 149 -15.86 13.90 12.44
N GLU A 150 -16.00 12.61 12.04
CA GLU A 150 -16.55 11.56 12.91
C GLU A 150 -15.71 11.38 14.19
N ALA A 151 -14.38 11.40 14.07
CA ALA A 151 -13.47 11.31 15.22
C ALA A 151 -13.64 12.50 16.17
N SER A 152 -13.76 13.71 15.63
CA SER A 152 -14.03 14.94 16.39
C SER A 152 -15.36 14.85 17.13
N ALA A 153 -16.43 14.46 16.44
CA ALA A 153 -17.76 14.31 17.03
C ALA A 153 -17.81 13.29 18.17
N LYS A 154 -16.97 12.25 18.13
CA LYS A 154 -16.82 11.23 19.19
C LYS A 154 -15.85 11.63 20.29
N GLY A 155 -15.22 12.79 20.18
CA GLY A 155 -14.23 13.29 21.14
C GLY A 155 -12.98 12.43 21.24
N LEU A 156 -12.50 11.88 20.12
CA LEU A 156 -11.32 11.01 20.13
C LEU A 156 -10.11 11.72 20.75
N TYR A 157 -9.80 12.90 20.28
CA TYR A 157 -8.66 13.68 20.73
C TYR A 157 -8.87 14.34 22.10
N ASP A 158 -10.14 14.55 22.53
CA ASP A 158 -10.45 15.06 23.87
C ASP A 158 -10.04 14.11 24.99
N LYS A 159 -10.01 12.80 24.68
CA LYS A 159 -9.67 11.74 25.63
C LYS A 159 -8.15 11.57 25.82
N LEU A 160 -7.35 12.16 24.93
CA LEU A 160 -5.90 12.10 25.03
C LEU A 160 -5.40 13.10 26.09
N SER A 161 -4.20 12.91 26.62
CA SER A 161 -3.48 13.93 27.38
C SER A 161 -3.17 15.13 26.47
N GLY A 162 -2.82 16.27 27.06
CA GLY A 162 -2.47 17.47 26.32
C GLY A 162 -3.29 18.69 26.71
N SER A 163 -2.84 19.86 26.22
CA SER A 163 -3.46 21.14 26.52
C SER A 163 -4.87 21.27 25.88
N ALA A 164 -5.68 22.16 26.42
CA ALA A 164 -6.99 22.45 25.84
C ALA A 164 -6.84 23.04 24.42
N GLU A 165 -5.79 23.83 24.20
CA GLU A 165 -5.49 24.45 22.93
C GLU A 165 -5.15 23.40 21.86
N SER A 166 -4.28 22.42 22.16
CA SER A 166 -3.93 21.37 21.20
C SER A 166 -5.14 20.53 20.80
N LYS A 167 -6.02 20.22 21.75
CA LYS A 167 -7.28 19.49 21.50
C LYS A 167 -8.28 20.29 20.68
N ALA A 168 -8.32 21.61 20.90
CA ALA A 168 -9.20 22.50 20.13
C ALA A 168 -8.86 22.51 18.63
N LEU A 169 -7.60 22.34 18.26
CA LEU A 169 -7.16 22.27 16.87
C LEU A 169 -7.67 21.01 16.11
N TYR A 170 -8.21 20.02 16.83
CA TYR A 170 -8.83 18.82 16.26
C TYR A 170 -10.35 18.86 16.22
N LYS A 171 -10.97 19.99 16.59
CA LYS A 171 -12.43 20.16 16.52
C LYS A 171 -12.90 20.47 15.11
N PHE A 172 -14.03 19.90 14.76
CA PHE A 172 -14.73 20.15 13.51
C PHE A 172 -16.06 20.81 13.79
N THR A 173 -16.40 21.83 13.00
CA THR A 173 -17.69 22.50 13.00
C THR A 173 -18.65 21.90 11.97
N LYS A 174 -18.11 21.40 10.85
CA LYS A 174 -18.84 20.68 9.81
C LYS A 174 -18.96 19.21 10.19
N ASP A 175 -20.12 18.64 9.91
CA ASP A 175 -20.36 17.22 10.16
C ASP A 175 -19.71 16.32 9.09
N ALA A 176 -19.59 15.04 9.39
CA ALA A 176 -19.00 14.08 8.46
C ALA A 176 -19.81 13.93 7.16
N LYS A 177 -21.16 14.12 7.23
CA LYS A 177 -22.03 14.02 6.06
C LYS A 177 -21.70 15.07 5.01
N HIS A 178 -21.31 16.27 5.43
CA HIS A 178 -20.83 17.33 4.53
C HIS A 178 -19.67 16.83 3.66
N TYR A 179 -18.66 16.24 4.28
CA TYR A 179 -17.47 15.74 3.57
C TYR A 179 -17.76 14.46 2.78
N TYR A 180 -18.60 13.55 3.29
CA TYR A 180 -19.02 12.38 2.51
C TYR A 180 -19.79 12.78 1.25
N GLN A 181 -20.60 13.83 1.29
CA GLN A 181 -21.30 14.35 0.10
C GLN A 181 -20.28 14.91 -0.91
N MET A 182 -19.28 15.68 -0.44
CA MET A 182 -18.22 16.18 -1.33
C MET A 182 -17.43 15.02 -1.97
N ALA A 183 -17.12 13.99 -1.20
CA ALA A 183 -16.42 12.80 -1.72
C ALA A 183 -17.26 12.07 -2.77
N TYR A 184 -18.54 11.90 -2.50
CA TYR A 184 -19.50 11.26 -3.41
C TYR A 184 -19.60 12.02 -4.73
N ASP A 185 -19.85 13.34 -4.68
CA ASP A 185 -20.03 14.17 -5.86
C ASP A 185 -18.76 14.21 -6.72
N ALA A 186 -17.60 14.37 -6.08
CA ALA A 186 -16.32 14.38 -6.76
C ALA A 186 -16.04 13.04 -7.46
N ALA A 187 -16.16 11.91 -6.75
CA ALA A 187 -15.94 10.59 -7.34
C ALA A 187 -16.97 10.26 -8.43
N LYS A 188 -18.25 10.57 -8.20
CA LYS A 188 -19.35 10.35 -9.16
C LYS A 188 -19.10 11.06 -10.49
N SER A 189 -18.48 12.23 -10.46
CA SER A 189 -18.17 12.99 -11.68
C SER A 189 -17.20 12.27 -12.64
N VAL A 190 -16.51 11.24 -12.17
CA VAL A 190 -15.54 10.44 -12.93
C VAL A 190 -16.13 9.08 -13.36
N ILE A 191 -17.19 8.63 -12.69
CA ILE A 191 -17.81 7.33 -12.99
C ILE A 191 -18.32 7.30 -14.46
N GLY A 192 -17.96 6.23 -15.17
CA GLY A 192 -18.36 5.99 -16.56
C GLY A 192 -17.47 6.67 -17.61
N LYS A 193 -16.46 7.48 -17.20
CA LYS A 193 -15.52 8.10 -18.15
C LYS A 193 -14.34 7.20 -18.52
N TYR A 194 -14.03 6.23 -17.68
CA TYR A 194 -12.95 5.26 -17.81
C TYR A 194 -13.51 3.84 -17.67
N ALA A 195 -12.67 2.86 -17.94
CA ALA A 195 -13.00 1.45 -17.74
C ALA A 195 -11.94 0.79 -16.86
N LEU A 196 -12.29 -0.30 -16.18
CA LEU A 196 -11.30 -1.14 -15.52
C LEU A 196 -10.50 -1.91 -16.57
N GLU A 197 -9.19 -2.02 -16.36
CA GLU A 197 -8.32 -2.85 -17.20
C GLU A 197 -8.79 -4.32 -17.12
N PRO A 198 -9.19 -4.95 -18.23
CA PRO A 198 -9.75 -6.30 -18.19
C PRO A 198 -8.85 -7.33 -17.55
N ASN A 199 -7.54 -7.23 -17.78
CA ASN A 199 -6.54 -8.06 -17.12
C ASN A 199 -5.79 -7.23 -16.08
N TYR A 200 -6.08 -7.46 -14.81
CA TYR A 200 -5.47 -6.73 -13.70
C TYR A 200 -3.93 -6.72 -13.72
N ALA A 201 -3.31 -7.83 -14.13
CA ALA A 201 -1.86 -7.93 -14.20
C ALA A 201 -1.24 -6.92 -15.19
N ASP A 202 -1.98 -6.56 -16.22
CA ASP A 202 -1.54 -5.65 -17.27
C ASP A 202 -1.37 -4.21 -16.80
N LEU A 203 -1.97 -3.85 -15.67
CA LEU A 203 -1.73 -2.56 -15.01
C LEU A 203 -0.30 -2.40 -14.50
N PHE A 204 0.39 -3.49 -14.16
CA PHE A 204 1.63 -3.41 -13.37
C PHE A 204 2.81 -4.14 -14.03
N ASN A 205 2.52 -5.11 -14.86
CA ASN A 205 3.48 -6.12 -15.27
C ASN A 205 3.76 -6.10 -16.79
N LYS A 206 3.46 -4.98 -17.42
CA LYS A 206 3.75 -4.71 -18.84
C LYS A 206 4.55 -3.43 -19.01
N PRO A 207 5.30 -3.30 -20.12
CA PRO A 207 5.80 -1.99 -20.53
C PRO A 207 4.64 -1.04 -20.84
N ASN A 208 4.88 0.26 -20.70
CA ASN A 208 3.95 1.31 -21.12
C ASN A 208 2.54 1.21 -20.50
N THR A 209 2.45 0.78 -19.24
CA THR A 209 1.17 0.64 -18.52
C THR A 209 0.36 1.93 -18.43
N HIS A 210 0.98 3.09 -18.68
CA HIS A 210 0.31 4.38 -18.75
C HIS A 210 -0.77 4.47 -19.83
N THR A 211 -0.74 3.59 -20.84
CA THR A 211 -1.76 3.53 -21.91
C THR A 211 -3.01 2.74 -21.54
N SER A 212 -3.08 2.17 -20.34
CA SER A 212 -4.25 1.44 -19.87
C SER A 212 -5.52 2.30 -19.88
N VAL A 213 -6.64 1.69 -20.20
CA VAL A 213 -7.98 2.32 -20.16
C VAL A 213 -8.39 2.74 -18.74
N GLU A 214 -7.70 2.23 -17.73
CA GLU A 214 -7.91 2.55 -16.33
C GLU A 214 -7.05 3.74 -15.85
N SER A 215 -6.06 4.17 -16.64
CA SER A 215 -5.10 5.20 -16.28
C SER A 215 -5.76 6.59 -16.29
N ILE A 216 -5.76 7.27 -15.15
CA ILE A 216 -6.23 8.67 -15.04
C ILE A 216 -5.03 9.60 -14.91
N TRP A 217 -4.12 9.34 -13.99
CA TRP A 217 -2.91 10.12 -13.79
C TRP A 217 -1.72 9.21 -13.49
N PRO A 218 -0.94 8.82 -14.52
CA PRO A 218 0.28 8.04 -14.36
C PRO A 218 1.50 8.93 -14.16
N ILE A 219 2.44 8.48 -13.34
CA ILE A 219 3.82 8.95 -13.40
C ILE A 219 4.56 8.01 -14.35
N MET A 220 4.96 8.57 -15.49
CA MET A 220 5.59 7.80 -16.56
C MET A 220 7.10 7.68 -16.37
N PHE A 221 7.62 6.53 -16.74
CA PHE A 221 9.04 6.24 -16.75
C PHE A 221 9.51 5.88 -18.15
N ASN A 222 10.78 6.12 -18.40
CA ASN A 222 11.44 5.84 -19.66
C ASN A 222 12.67 4.97 -19.39
N GLU A 223 12.79 3.85 -20.07
CA GLU A 223 13.89 2.90 -19.89
C GLU A 223 15.28 3.54 -20.06
N ALA A 224 15.41 4.49 -20.96
CA ALA A 224 16.69 5.11 -21.28
C ALA A 224 17.16 6.18 -20.29
N ASN A 225 16.24 6.99 -19.75
CA ASN A 225 16.60 8.23 -19.05
C ASN A 225 16.00 8.37 -17.64
N ARG A 226 14.88 7.72 -17.37
CA ARG A 226 14.20 7.70 -16.07
C ARG A 226 13.54 6.36 -15.88
N SER A 227 14.33 5.41 -15.47
CA SER A 227 13.80 4.15 -15.05
C SER A 227 13.00 4.33 -13.76
N GLY A 228 11.79 3.84 -13.71
CA GLY A 228 10.99 3.72 -12.49
C GLY A 228 11.66 2.84 -11.45
N PHE A 229 12.72 2.23 -11.88
CA PHE A 229 13.52 1.31 -11.11
C PHE A 229 14.99 1.69 -11.20
N ASN A 230 15.46 2.39 -10.21
CA ASN A 230 16.88 2.52 -9.92
C ASN A 230 17.16 1.77 -8.63
N PRO A 231 18.01 0.74 -8.63
CA PRO A 231 18.37 0.01 -7.42
C PRO A 231 19.04 0.89 -6.36
N GLY A 232 19.58 2.04 -6.74
CA GLY A 232 20.09 3.06 -5.82
C GLY A 232 19.05 4.05 -5.31
N ASN A 233 17.91 4.18 -5.99
CA ASN A 233 16.81 5.05 -5.59
C ASN A 233 15.63 4.20 -5.14
N TYR A 234 15.36 4.19 -3.89
CA TYR A 234 14.26 3.53 -3.19
C TYR A 234 12.85 4.03 -3.60
N SER A 235 12.73 4.59 -4.79
CA SER A 235 11.55 5.31 -5.26
C SER A 235 10.40 4.41 -5.72
N HIS A 236 10.65 3.09 -5.92
CA HIS A 236 9.59 2.15 -6.25
C HIS A 236 9.24 1.28 -5.03
N PRO A 237 8.04 1.40 -4.44
CA PRO A 237 7.68 0.69 -3.21
C PRO A 237 7.71 -0.84 -3.33
N VAL A 238 7.76 -1.35 -4.55
CA VAL A 238 7.73 -2.81 -4.83
C VAL A 238 8.99 -3.30 -5.56
N SER A 239 9.94 -2.43 -5.84
CA SER A 239 11.17 -2.75 -6.59
C SER A 239 12.12 -3.74 -5.89
N TRP A 240 11.69 -4.31 -4.81
CA TRP A 240 12.50 -5.02 -3.86
C TRP A 240 12.31 -6.53 -3.87
N ALA A 241 11.70 -7.08 -4.90
CA ALA A 241 11.81 -8.51 -5.10
C ALA A 241 13.22 -8.82 -5.59
N LYS A 242 14.19 -8.91 -4.70
CA LYS A 242 15.45 -9.58 -5.03
C LYS A 242 15.11 -11.02 -5.24
N MET A 243 15.32 -11.44 -6.42
CA MET A 243 15.28 -12.81 -6.78
C MET A 243 16.67 -13.28 -7.09
N TYR A 244 17.04 -14.33 -6.44
CA TYR A 244 18.20 -15.09 -6.78
C TYR A 244 17.87 -15.93 -8.01
N GLY A 245 18.31 -15.50 -9.16
CA GLY A 245 18.34 -16.27 -10.37
C GLY A 245 19.59 -15.87 -11.09
N GLY A 246 20.67 -16.62 -10.85
CA GLY A 246 21.96 -16.29 -11.39
C GLY A 246 21.97 -16.23 -12.91
N THR A 247 22.54 -15.19 -13.45
CA THR A 247 23.38 -15.30 -14.63
C THR A 247 24.78 -15.69 -14.14
N THR A 248 25.58 -16.33 -14.96
CA THR A 248 26.98 -16.63 -14.65
C THR A 248 27.81 -15.40 -14.28
N ASP A 249 27.28 -14.20 -14.54
CA ASP A 249 27.88 -12.89 -14.29
C ASP A 249 27.19 -12.12 -13.14
N PHE A 250 26.29 -12.78 -12.41
CA PHE A 250 25.54 -12.17 -11.33
C PHE A 250 26.39 -12.14 -10.05
N ASN A 251 26.77 -10.95 -9.63
CA ASN A 251 27.32 -10.76 -8.28
C ASN A 251 26.16 -10.74 -7.29
N PRO A 252 25.98 -11.79 -6.47
CA PRO A 252 24.87 -11.89 -5.52
C PRO A 252 24.88 -10.79 -4.47
N ASP A 253 25.98 -10.06 -4.32
CA ASP A 253 26.14 -9.06 -3.27
C ASP A 253 25.68 -7.66 -3.68
N TRP A 254 25.50 -7.35 -4.98
CA TRP A 254 25.31 -5.96 -5.40
C TRP A 254 24.20 -5.69 -6.41
N GLU A 255 23.74 -6.63 -7.19
CA GLU A 255 22.84 -6.35 -8.29
C GLU A 255 21.46 -6.97 -8.12
N GLY A 256 20.48 -6.14 -8.13
CA GLY A 256 19.07 -6.51 -8.12
C GLY A 256 18.43 -6.43 -6.75
N GLY A 257 17.22 -5.99 -6.77
CA GLY A 257 16.36 -5.66 -5.66
C GLY A 257 16.55 -6.51 -4.40
N ARG A 258 16.34 -5.91 -3.30
CA ARG A 258 16.38 -6.55 -1.99
C ARG A 258 14.95 -6.83 -1.62
N GLY A 259 14.47 -8.06 -1.54
CA GLY A 259 13.13 -8.38 -1.10
C GLY A 259 12.77 -7.57 0.15
N GLY A 260 12.08 -6.45 -0.02
CA GLY A 260 11.78 -5.49 1.07
C GLY A 260 10.31 -5.47 1.44
N ALA A 261 9.44 -5.85 0.53
CA ALA A 261 8.00 -5.89 0.75
C ALA A 261 7.49 -7.32 0.62
N TYR A 262 7.14 -7.93 1.74
CA TYR A 262 6.65 -9.30 1.77
C TYR A 262 5.14 -9.31 1.97
N PRO A 263 4.36 -10.01 1.12
CA PRO A 263 2.97 -10.29 1.40
C PRO A 263 2.83 -11.05 2.71
N THR A 264 1.95 -10.59 3.58
CA THR A 264 1.60 -11.33 4.79
C THR A 264 0.57 -12.40 4.47
N GLN A 265 0.50 -13.46 5.27
CA GLN A 265 -0.56 -14.45 5.15
C GLN A 265 -1.95 -13.81 5.26
N ASP A 266 -2.12 -12.79 6.11
CA ASP A 266 -3.38 -12.06 6.21
C ASP A 266 -3.80 -11.37 4.91
N LEU A 267 -2.86 -10.97 4.04
CA LEU A 267 -3.17 -10.49 2.71
C LEU A 267 -3.52 -11.65 1.77
N VAL A 268 -2.76 -12.74 1.82
CA VAL A 268 -3.01 -13.95 1.01
C VAL A 268 -4.40 -14.53 1.32
N ASP A 269 -4.81 -14.50 2.58
CA ASP A 269 -6.13 -14.97 3.02
C ASP A 269 -7.30 -14.12 2.48
N CYS A 270 -7.04 -12.89 2.08
CA CYS A 270 -8.07 -12.03 1.50
C CYS A 270 -8.55 -12.47 0.12
N TYR A 271 -7.72 -13.19 -0.64
CA TYR A 271 -8.08 -13.62 -1.98
C TYR A 271 -8.93 -14.88 -1.92
N TYR A 272 -10.14 -14.82 -2.49
CA TYR A 272 -11.03 -15.97 -2.57
C TYR A 272 -10.46 -17.08 -3.46
N GLN A 273 -10.94 -18.29 -3.21
CA GLN A 273 -10.71 -19.46 -4.05
C GLN A 273 -12.05 -19.97 -4.57
N LYS A 274 -12.08 -20.40 -5.82
CA LYS A 274 -13.26 -21.05 -6.40
C LYS A 274 -13.28 -22.50 -5.94
N ASP A 275 -14.34 -22.89 -5.25
CA ASP A 275 -14.53 -24.27 -4.82
C ASP A 275 -14.78 -25.18 -6.03
N LYS A 276 -13.99 -26.24 -6.14
CA LYS A 276 -14.03 -27.14 -7.31
C LYS A 276 -15.31 -27.95 -7.47
N VAL A 277 -16.07 -28.12 -6.37
CA VAL A 277 -17.32 -28.92 -6.37
C VAL A 277 -18.53 -28.01 -6.53
N THR A 278 -18.60 -26.93 -5.77
CA THR A 278 -19.77 -26.04 -5.77
C THR A 278 -19.67 -24.92 -6.79
N GLY A 279 -18.48 -24.65 -7.31
CA GLY A 279 -18.21 -23.53 -8.21
C GLY A 279 -18.30 -22.16 -7.54
N LYS A 280 -18.55 -22.09 -6.23
CA LYS A 280 -18.71 -20.84 -5.47
C LYS A 280 -17.36 -20.27 -5.02
N TRP A 281 -17.27 -18.96 -4.98
CA TRP A 281 -16.13 -18.23 -4.43
C TRP A 281 -16.25 -18.12 -2.91
N MET A 282 -15.22 -18.58 -2.18
CA MET A 282 -15.17 -18.52 -0.74
C MET A 282 -13.74 -18.39 -0.23
N GLN A 283 -13.57 -18.26 1.07
CA GLN A 283 -12.24 -18.29 1.69
C GLN A 283 -11.55 -19.63 1.37
N TRP A 284 -10.28 -19.55 0.94
CA TRP A 284 -9.53 -20.70 0.43
C TRP A 284 -9.53 -21.90 1.35
N TRP A 285 -9.45 -21.69 2.66
CA TRP A 285 -9.43 -22.79 3.65
C TRP A 285 -10.78 -23.46 3.88
N LYS A 286 -11.84 -22.96 3.27
CA LYS A 286 -13.18 -23.57 3.32
C LYS A 286 -13.53 -24.36 2.07
N THR A 287 -12.72 -24.26 1.03
CA THR A 287 -12.97 -24.94 -0.25
C THR A 287 -12.75 -26.46 -0.13
N THR A 288 -13.43 -27.22 -0.97
CA THR A 288 -13.32 -28.68 -1.02
C THR A 288 -11.88 -29.12 -1.23
N GLN A 289 -11.16 -28.48 -2.17
CA GLN A 289 -9.75 -28.81 -2.45
C GLN A 289 -8.82 -28.52 -1.27
N SER A 290 -9.11 -27.52 -0.47
CA SER A 290 -8.32 -27.27 0.77
C SER A 290 -8.65 -28.25 1.87
N GLN A 291 -9.90 -28.67 2.01
CA GLN A 291 -10.29 -29.70 2.97
C GLN A 291 -9.65 -31.06 2.63
N GLU A 292 -9.52 -31.40 1.35
CA GLU A 292 -8.80 -32.59 0.89
C GLU A 292 -7.31 -32.58 1.23
N LEU A 293 -6.69 -31.40 1.39
CA LEU A 293 -5.33 -31.26 1.87
C LEU A 293 -5.21 -31.47 3.39
N GLY A 294 -6.32 -31.66 4.09
CA GLY A 294 -6.35 -31.73 5.55
C GLY A 294 -6.07 -30.39 6.22
N VAL A 295 -6.44 -29.29 5.58
CA VAL A 295 -6.24 -27.95 6.15
C VAL A 295 -7.07 -27.80 7.41
N THR A 296 -6.41 -27.48 8.51
CA THR A 296 -7.04 -27.13 9.79
C THR A 296 -6.69 -25.70 10.17
N LYS A 297 -7.58 -25.03 10.89
CA LYS A 297 -7.39 -23.67 11.38
C LYS A 297 -7.62 -23.65 12.89
N ASN A 298 -6.62 -23.26 13.67
CA ASN A 298 -6.76 -23.13 15.11
C ASN A 298 -7.43 -21.80 15.52
N ALA A 299 -7.67 -21.63 16.83
CA ALA A 299 -8.29 -20.43 17.38
C ALA A 299 -7.47 -19.13 17.14
N GLN A 300 -6.17 -19.24 16.97
CA GLN A 300 -5.25 -18.13 16.67
C GLN A 300 -5.21 -17.79 15.16
N GLY A 301 -6.01 -18.50 14.36
CA GLY A 301 -6.07 -18.31 12.90
C GLY A 301 -4.84 -18.85 12.18
N GLN A 302 -4.10 -19.78 12.79
CA GLN A 302 -2.99 -20.49 12.17
C GLN A 302 -3.53 -21.72 11.44
N PHE A 303 -2.97 -21.99 10.27
CA PHE A 303 -3.34 -23.14 9.44
C PHE A 303 -2.26 -24.20 9.51
N THR A 304 -2.67 -25.47 9.47
CA THR A 304 -1.78 -26.59 9.24
C THR A 304 -2.38 -27.54 8.22
N ALA A 305 -1.53 -28.15 7.42
CA ALA A 305 -1.90 -29.25 6.54
C ALA A 305 -0.68 -30.12 6.25
N THR A 306 -0.92 -31.34 5.78
CA THR A 306 0.14 -32.27 5.37
C THR A 306 -0.27 -32.92 4.05
N SER A 307 0.34 -32.49 2.95
CA SER A 307 0.03 -33.01 1.61
C SER A 307 1.15 -32.70 0.62
N GLU A 308 1.44 -33.65 -0.27
CA GLU A 308 2.29 -33.38 -1.45
C GLU A 308 1.62 -32.43 -2.46
N ASN A 309 0.29 -32.33 -2.41
CA ASN A 309 -0.50 -31.46 -3.28
C ASN A 309 -0.80 -30.09 -2.66
N TYR A 310 0.01 -29.65 -1.69
CA TYR A 310 -0.21 -28.38 -0.97
C TYR A 310 -0.40 -27.17 -1.89
N LEU A 311 0.13 -27.19 -3.12
CA LEU A 311 -0.06 -26.12 -4.11
C LEU A 311 -1.52 -25.92 -4.51
N ASN A 312 -2.41 -26.90 -4.28
CA ASN A 312 -3.83 -26.74 -4.54
C ASN A 312 -4.49 -25.63 -3.70
N MET A 313 -3.86 -25.22 -2.59
CA MET A 313 -4.34 -24.08 -1.82
C MET A 313 -4.18 -22.74 -2.57
N TYR A 314 -3.33 -22.71 -3.60
CA TYR A 314 -3.10 -21.55 -4.46
C TYR A 314 -3.80 -21.63 -5.81
N ALA A 315 -4.39 -22.79 -6.16
CA ALA A 315 -5.13 -22.95 -7.39
C ALA A 315 -6.47 -22.21 -7.36
N ASP A 316 -6.97 -21.84 -8.53
CA ASP A 316 -8.29 -21.23 -8.74
C ASP A 316 -8.63 -20.07 -7.80
N ARG A 317 -7.62 -19.23 -7.53
CA ARG A 317 -7.75 -18.02 -6.70
C ARG A 317 -8.26 -16.83 -7.53
N ASP A 318 -8.76 -15.82 -6.86
CA ASP A 318 -8.96 -14.49 -7.41
C ASP A 318 -7.79 -14.10 -8.32
N LYS A 319 -8.06 -13.66 -9.55
CA LYS A 319 -7.00 -13.40 -10.55
C LYS A 319 -5.96 -12.37 -10.08
N ARG A 320 -6.35 -11.45 -9.18
CA ARG A 320 -5.43 -10.47 -8.59
C ARG A 320 -4.40 -11.11 -7.67
N PHE A 321 -4.69 -12.30 -7.13
CA PHE A 321 -3.71 -13.07 -6.35
C PHE A 321 -2.45 -13.30 -7.16
N TYR A 322 -2.57 -13.86 -8.35
CA TYR A 322 -1.43 -14.18 -9.20
C TYR A 322 -0.67 -12.94 -9.71
N ALA A 323 -1.36 -11.81 -9.84
CA ALA A 323 -0.74 -10.54 -10.21
C ALA A 323 -0.01 -9.84 -9.04
N THR A 324 -0.31 -10.24 -7.80
CA THR A 324 0.18 -9.54 -6.60
C THR A 324 1.15 -10.38 -5.77
N ILE A 325 0.99 -11.70 -5.77
CA ILE A 325 1.69 -12.62 -4.86
C ILE A 325 2.51 -13.62 -5.66
N LEU A 326 3.80 -13.73 -5.34
CA LEU A 326 4.63 -14.86 -5.72
C LEU A 326 4.74 -15.80 -4.52
N TYR A 327 4.51 -17.08 -4.77
CA TYR A 327 4.48 -18.13 -3.77
C TYR A 327 5.36 -19.30 -4.22
N ASP A 328 5.52 -20.31 -3.40
CA ASP A 328 6.34 -21.47 -3.73
C ASP A 328 5.92 -22.10 -5.05
N SER A 329 6.91 -22.54 -5.83
CA SER A 329 6.73 -23.16 -7.15
C SER A 329 6.15 -22.25 -8.24
N THR A 330 6.16 -20.92 -8.05
CA THR A 330 5.88 -19.97 -9.13
C THR A 330 7.14 -19.51 -9.83
N TYR A 331 6.96 -19.09 -11.08
CA TYR A 331 8.08 -18.54 -11.87
C TYR A 331 8.07 -17.01 -11.78
N PHE A 332 9.23 -16.46 -11.52
CA PHE A 332 9.40 -15.02 -11.56
C PHE A 332 9.38 -14.50 -12.99
N GLY A 333 8.72 -13.37 -13.18
CA GLY A 333 8.59 -12.77 -14.49
C GLY A 333 7.66 -13.53 -15.44
N GLY A 334 6.98 -14.57 -14.98
CA GLY A 334 6.11 -15.40 -15.83
C GLY A 334 6.88 -16.25 -16.85
N VAL A 335 8.20 -16.32 -16.73
CA VAL A 335 9.04 -17.14 -17.61
C VAL A 335 9.23 -18.52 -16.99
N GLU A 336 8.70 -19.54 -17.65
CA GLU A 336 8.84 -20.93 -17.25
C GLU A 336 10.30 -21.39 -17.49
N ASN A 337 11.13 -21.22 -16.48
CA ASN A 337 12.52 -21.64 -16.49
C ASN A 337 12.93 -21.98 -15.05
N GLU A 338 13.60 -23.10 -14.83
CA GLU A 338 14.06 -23.53 -13.51
C GLU A 338 14.87 -22.46 -12.78
N ARG A 339 15.58 -21.63 -13.52
CA ARG A 339 16.38 -20.52 -13.02
C ARG A 339 15.57 -19.47 -12.25
N TYR A 340 14.29 -19.32 -12.58
CA TYR A 340 13.40 -18.31 -12.01
C TYR A 340 12.30 -18.91 -11.13
N LEU A 341 12.42 -20.20 -10.82
CA LEU A 341 11.47 -20.91 -10.00
C LEU A 341 11.66 -20.54 -8.52
N ILE A 342 10.60 -20.01 -7.90
CA ILE A 342 10.61 -19.68 -6.49
C ILE A 342 10.47 -20.94 -5.65
N ARG A 343 11.31 -21.07 -4.65
CA ARG A 343 11.24 -22.11 -3.62
C ARG A 343 11.31 -21.47 -2.25
N THR A 344 10.30 -21.71 -1.43
CA THR A 344 10.19 -21.12 -0.09
C THR A 344 9.96 -22.17 1.00
N TRP A 345 10.38 -23.40 0.74
CA TRP A 345 10.27 -24.48 1.72
C TRP A 345 11.50 -24.54 2.63
N ILE A 346 11.30 -25.17 3.79
CA ILE A 346 12.31 -25.39 4.82
C ILE A 346 12.52 -26.88 4.98
N ASP A 347 13.77 -27.32 4.91
CA ASP A 347 14.14 -28.69 5.23
C ASP A 347 14.34 -28.85 6.73
N PHE A 348 13.67 -29.86 7.28
CA PHE A 348 13.85 -30.26 8.65
C PHE A 348 14.24 -31.73 8.75
N SER A 349 15.42 -31.98 9.25
CA SER A 349 15.78 -33.27 9.82
C SER A 349 15.25 -33.45 11.24
N GLU A 350 14.99 -32.34 11.97
CA GLU A 350 14.55 -32.36 13.36
C GLU A 350 13.54 -31.22 13.68
N PRO A 351 12.42 -31.51 14.34
CA PRO A 351 11.41 -30.50 14.73
C PRO A 351 11.95 -29.41 15.64
N THR A 352 12.97 -29.68 16.44
CA THR A 352 13.58 -28.73 17.38
C THR A 352 14.37 -27.61 16.71
N LYS A 353 14.71 -27.74 15.43
CA LYS A 353 15.34 -26.66 14.66
C LYS A 353 14.37 -25.56 14.24
N THR A 354 13.08 -25.81 14.34
CA THR A 354 12.02 -24.85 13.97
C THR A 354 12.12 -23.53 14.72
N GLU A 355 12.38 -23.56 16.01
CA GLU A 355 12.46 -22.38 16.85
C GLU A 355 13.66 -21.49 16.50
N LYS A 356 14.77 -22.09 16.15
CA LYS A 356 16.00 -21.37 15.78
C LYS A 356 15.86 -20.65 14.45
N TYR A 357 15.08 -21.18 13.52
CA TYR A 357 14.90 -20.58 12.20
C TYR A 357 13.75 -19.58 12.17
N SER A 358 12.71 -19.75 12.96
CA SER A 358 11.62 -18.81 13.08
C SER A 358 12.07 -17.47 13.68
N SER A 359 13.03 -17.47 14.59
CA SER A 359 13.57 -16.27 15.20
C SER A 359 14.52 -15.48 14.30
N LEU A 360 15.07 -16.09 13.26
CA LEU A 360 16.08 -15.48 12.39
C LEU A 360 15.57 -15.16 10.98
N GLY A 361 14.33 -15.55 10.63
CA GLY A 361 13.80 -15.35 9.28
C GLY A 361 14.64 -16.03 8.20
N THR A 362 15.29 -17.13 8.55
CA THR A 362 16.21 -17.83 7.67
C THR A 362 15.43 -18.84 6.86
N TYR A 363 15.15 -18.52 5.62
CA TYR A 363 14.51 -19.41 4.65
C TYR A 363 15.49 -19.78 3.56
N TYR A 364 15.42 -21.04 3.17
CA TYR A 364 16.16 -21.53 2.04
C TYR A 364 15.45 -21.10 0.75
N HIS A 365 16.05 -20.19 0.03
CA HIS A 365 15.71 -19.96 -1.35
C HIS A 365 16.54 -20.88 -2.22
N HIS A 366 15.89 -21.67 -3.01
CA HIS A 366 16.58 -22.48 -3.95
C HIS A 366 16.69 -21.78 -5.31
N THR A 367 17.76 -21.07 -5.51
CA THR A 367 18.42 -20.85 -6.78
C THR A 367 19.88 -20.59 -6.45
N GLU A 368 20.70 -21.62 -6.49
CA GLU A 368 22.16 -21.58 -6.36
C GLU A 368 22.73 -21.04 -5.03
N LYS A 369 23.48 -21.91 -4.35
CA LYS A 369 24.26 -21.68 -3.12
C LYS A 369 23.53 -21.05 -1.94
N LEU A 370 23.15 -21.94 -1.07
CA LEU A 370 22.72 -21.70 0.28
C LEU A 370 23.84 -21.16 1.17
N ASP A 371 24.10 -19.89 1.09
CA ASP A 371 24.76 -19.23 2.20
C ASP A 371 23.72 -18.42 2.99
N ILE A 372 23.29 -18.97 4.12
CA ILE A 372 22.19 -18.47 4.95
C ILE A 372 22.69 -17.39 5.91
N THR A 373 23.94 -17.08 5.91
CA THR A 373 24.53 -16.10 6.82
C THR A 373 24.09 -14.66 6.54
N GLY A 374 23.42 -14.42 5.39
CA GLY A 374 22.84 -13.14 5.04
C GLY A 374 21.33 -13.04 5.28
N ALA A 375 20.85 -13.17 6.50
CA ALA A 375 19.44 -13.06 6.90
C ALA A 375 18.68 -11.83 6.37
N ALA A 376 19.38 -10.92 5.76
CA ALA A 376 18.85 -9.65 5.27
C ALA A 376 18.12 -9.75 3.91
N GLN A 377 18.01 -10.89 3.26
CA GLN A 377 17.58 -10.98 1.86
C GLN A 377 16.48 -12.00 1.56
N SER A 378 16.03 -12.76 2.57
CA SER A 378 14.98 -13.77 2.42
C SER A 378 13.63 -13.23 2.84
N THR A 379 12.54 -13.78 2.26
CA THR A 379 11.21 -13.47 2.74
C THR A 379 10.98 -14.03 4.13
N VAL A 380 10.36 -13.25 4.99
CA VAL A 380 9.96 -13.67 6.35
C VAL A 380 8.53 -14.23 6.40
N THR A 381 7.86 -14.32 5.25
CA THR A 381 6.46 -14.76 5.15
C THR A 381 6.28 -15.90 4.16
N SER A 382 7.32 -16.34 3.49
CA SER A 382 7.34 -17.29 2.37
C SER A 382 6.66 -16.79 1.10
N TYR A 383 6.43 -15.47 1.00
CA TYR A 383 5.85 -14.82 -0.18
C TYR A 383 6.71 -13.67 -0.65
N TYR A 384 6.59 -13.35 -1.95
CA TYR A 384 7.12 -12.13 -2.54
C TYR A 384 6.05 -11.35 -3.27
N ALA A 385 6.25 -10.06 -3.45
CA ALA A 385 5.36 -9.24 -4.26
C ALA A 385 5.60 -9.50 -5.75
N ALA A 386 4.53 -9.83 -6.48
CA ALA A 386 4.55 -9.96 -7.94
C ALA A 386 4.31 -8.63 -8.65
N LYS A 387 3.52 -7.75 -8.05
CA LYS A 387 3.16 -6.46 -8.63
C LYS A 387 4.40 -5.62 -8.94
N TYR A 388 4.48 -5.07 -10.15
CA TYR A 388 5.62 -4.32 -10.68
C TYR A 388 6.92 -5.10 -10.86
N THR A 389 6.91 -6.42 -10.75
CA THR A 389 8.11 -7.25 -10.87
C THR A 389 8.21 -7.96 -12.21
N ILE A 390 7.08 -8.18 -12.87
CA ILE A 390 7.00 -8.81 -14.20
C ILE A 390 7.21 -7.72 -15.25
N GLY A 391 7.82 -8.05 -16.40
CA GLY A 391 8.11 -7.08 -17.46
C GLY A 391 9.50 -6.45 -17.41
N ARG A 392 10.37 -6.95 -16.53
CA ARG A 392 11.78 -6.58 -16.46
C ARG A 392 12.68 -7.43 -17.34
N PHE A 393 12.09 -8.31 -18.11
CA PHE A 393 12.80 -9.10 -19.08
C PHE A 393 12.77 -8.36 -20.41
N ASN A 394 13.94 -8.19 -21.01
CA ASN A 394 14.00 -7.77 -22.39
C ASN A 394 13.54 -8.94 -23.30
N GLU A 395 13.33 -8.65 -24.58
CA GLU A 395 12.88 -9.63 -25.58
C GLU A 395 13.74 -10.90 -25.67
N ASN A 396 14.95 -10.84 -25.15
CA ASN A 396 15.92 -11.97 -25.13
C ASN A 396 15.84 -12.79 -23.84
N GLY A 397 14.88 -12.52 -22.94
CA GLY A 397 14.76 -13.20 -21.65
C GLY A 397 15.83 -12.80 -20.62
N THR A 398 16.62 -11.77 -20.91
CA THR A 398 17.59 -11.22 -19.95
C THR A 398 16.85 -10.30 -18.98
N VAL A 399 17.11 -10.47 -17.70
CA VAL A 399 16.48 -9.63 -16.67
C VAL A 399 17.07 -8.23 -16.73
N ASN A 400 16.21 -7.23 -16.92
CA ASN A 400 16.61 -5.84 -16.80
C ASN A 400 16.27 -5.34 -15.40
N TYR A 401 17.23 -5.41 -14.48
CA TYR A 401 17.04 -5.03 -13.08
C TYR A 401 16.94 -3.53 -12.86
N THR A 402 17.31 -2.73 -13.83
CA THR A 402 17.51 -1.29 -13.65
C THR A 402 16.55 -0.43 -14.44
N GLN A 403 15.78 -1.01 -15.36
CA GLN A 403 14.99 -0.24 -16.31
C GLN A 403 13.60 -0.85 -16.47
N SER A 404 12.59 -0.12 -16.07
CA SER A 404 11.18 -0.46 -16.30
C SER A 404 10.43 0.77 -16.78
N SER A 405 9.65 0.61 -17.84
CA SER A 405 8.70 1.61 -18.32
C SER A 405 7.31 1.46 -17.71
N SER A 406 7.11 0.53 -16.78
CA SER A 406 5.87 0.45 -15.99
C SER A 406 5.70 1.72 -15.18
N CYS A 407 4.53 2.36 -15.29
CA CYS A 407 4.25 3.60 -14.60
C CYS A 407 3.73 3.37 -13.17
N TYR A 408 3.76 4.43 -12.35
CA TYR A 408 2.93 4.51 -11.17
C TYR A 408 1.60 5.15 -11.52
N PHE A 409 0.52 4.58 -11.03
CA PHE A 409 -0.75 5.28 -11.02
C PHE A 409 -0.87 6.09 -9.73
N MET A 410 -0.73 7.41 -9.84
CA MET A 410 -1.10 8.30 -8.75
C MET A 410 -2.62 8.30 -8.55
N VAL A 411 -3.35 8.16 -9.67
CA VAL A 411 -4.80 8.02 -9.73
C VAL A 411 -5.18 7.06 -10.85
N ARG A 412 -6.04 6.09 -10.56
CA ARG A 412 -6.65 5.18 -11.53
C ARG A 412 -8.14 4.97 -11.25
N TYR A 413 -8.89 4.50 -12.24
CA TYR A 413 -10.35 4.46 -12.20
C TYR A 413 -10.92 3.61 -11.06
N ALA A 414 -10.27 2.49 -10.70
CA ALA A 414 -10.70 1.70 -9.56
C ALA A 414 -10.75 2.51 -8.25
N GLU A 415 -9.91 3.54 -8.10
CA GLU A 415 -9.99 4.42 -6.95
C GLU A 415 -11.24 5.30 -6.98
N ALA A 416 -11.59 5.85 -8.14
CA ALA A 416 -12.83 6.61 -8.28
C ALA A 416 -14.04 5.75 -7.91
N LEU A 417 -14.10 4.51 -8.40
CA LEU A 417 -15.15 3.55 -8.08
C LEU A 417 -15.24 3.25 -6.58
N LEU A 418 -14.10 2.97 -5.94
CA LEU A 418 -14.11 2.60 -4.53
C LEU A 418 -14.30 3.81 -3.60
N ASN A 419 -13.82 5.00 -3.97
CA ASN A 419 -14.13 6.22 -3.23
C ASN A 419 -15.64 6.57 -3.33
N TYR A 420 -16.22 6.40 -4.52
CA TYR A 420 -17.65 6.54 -4.74
C TYR A 420 -18.47 5.57 -3.89
N ALA A 421 -18.10 4.28 -3.89
CA ALA A 421 -18.76 3.25 -3.10
C ALA A 421 -18.72 3.55 -1.60
N GLU A 422 -17.58 3.98 -1.08
CA GLU A 422 -17.45 4.33 0.34
C GLU A 422 -18.34 5.52 0.73
N ALA A 423 -18.26 6.59 -0.05
CA ALA A 423 -19.07 7.78 0.21
C ALA A 423 -20.57 7.48 0.11
N ALA A 424 -21.00 6.71 -0.90
CA ALA A 424 -22.37 6.25 -1.06
C ALA A 424 -22.85 5.42 0.15
N TYR A 425 -22.02 4.47 0.61
CA TYR A 425 -22.32 3.65 1.78
C TYR A 425 -22.51 4.50 3.04
N LYS A 426 -21.60 5.44 3.27
CA LYS A 426 -21.60 6.30 4.45
C LYS A 426 -22.74 7.33 4.46
N LEU A 427 -23.20 7.75 3.29
CA LEU A 427 -24.39 8.62 3.17
C LEU A 427 -25.70 7.87 3.43
N GLY A 428 -25.73 6.56 3.21
CA GLY A 428 -26.92 5.72 3.35
C GLY A 428 -27.92 5.87 2.20
N GLY A 429 -28.79 4.86 2.05
CA GLY A 429 -29.85 4.86 1.04
C GLY A 429 -29.36 4.71 -0.42
N LYS A 430 -28.15 4.21 -0.60
CA LYS A 430 -27.47 4.05 -1.90
C LYS A 430 -26.87 2.66 -2.09
N GLU A 431 -27.47 1.66 -1.47
CA GLU A 431 -26.93 0.28 -1.42
C GLU A 431 -26.69 -0.31 -2.80
N ASN A 432 -27.56 0.00 -3.79
CA ASN A 432 -27.39 -0.46 -5.16
C ASN A 432 -26.12 0.14 -5.81
N GLU A 433 -25.88 1.44 -5.60
CA GLU A 433 -24.70 2.13 -6.12
C GLU A 433 -23.41 1.54 -5.54
N VAL A 434 -23.42 1.22 -4.25
CA VAL A 434 -22.29 0.56 -3.57
C VAL A 434 -22.07 -0.83 -4.13
N THR A 435 -23.15 -1.61 -4.25
CA THR A 435 -23.09 -3.00 -4.75
C THR A 435 -22.59 -3.03 -6.20
N ASP A 436 -23.07 -2.12 -7.04
CA ASP A 436 -22.68 -2.06 -8.46
C ASP A 436 -21.18 -1.70 -8.60
N ALA A 437 -20.68 -0.74 -7.81
CA ALA A 437 -19.27 -0.38 -7.83
C ALA A 437 -18.37 -1.53 -7.33
N VAL A 438 -18.76 -2.19 -6.24
CA VAL A 438 -18.04 -3.37 -5.71
C VAL A 438 -18.08 -4.52 -6.73
N ASN A 439 -19.22 -4.76 -7.38
CA ASN A 439 -19.35 -5.82 -8.38
C ASN A 439 -18.48 -5.57 -9.62
N GLN A 440 -18.30 -4.34 -10.07
CA GLN A 440 -17.38 -4.04 -11.16
C GLN A 440 -15.95 -4.51 -10.83
N ILE A 441 -15.47 -4.23 -9.62
CA ILE A 441 -14.15 -4.67 -9.15
C ILE A 441 -14.09 -6.21 -9.05
N ARG A 442 -15.13 -6.85 -8.49
CA ARG A 442 -15.22 -8.31 -8.36
C ARG A 442 -15.21 -9.00 -9.70
N ASN A 443 -16.07 -8.57 -10.62
CA ASN A 443 -16.23 -9.18 -11.94
C ASN A 443 -14.94 -9.08 -12.77
N ARG A 444 -14.24 -7.94 -12.73
CA ARG A 444 -12.93 -7.79 -13.36
C ARG A 444 -11.93 -8.83 -12.83
N ALA A 445 -11.99 -9.14 -11.53
CA ALA A 445 -11.16 -10.14 -10.89
C ALA A 445 -11.60 -11.60 -11.20
N GLY A 446 -12.71 -11.78 -11.90
CA GLY A 446 -13.29 -13.09 -12.22
C GLY A 446 -14.19 -13.65 -11.12
N LEU A 447 -14.53 -12.84 -10.12
CA LEU A 447 -15.46 -13.21 -9.06
C LEU A 447 -16.92 -12.98 -9.51
N ASP A 448 -17.84 -13.75 -8.95
CA ASP A 448 -19.26 -13.50 -9.09
C ASP A 448 -19.70 -12.20 -8.38
N ASN A 449 -20.89 -11.72 -8.68
CA ASN A 449 -21.50 -10.62 -7.95
C ASN A 449 -21.53 -10.90 -6.45
N PHE A 450 -21.44 -9.84 -5.64
CA PHE A 450 -21.49 -9.96 -4.20
C PHE A 450 -22.79 -10.62 -3.72
N ASP A 451 -22.63 -11.65 -2.92
CA ASP A 451 -23.70 -12.32 -2.19
C ASP A 451 -23.23 -12.53 -0.74
N ALA A 452 -23.85 -11.81 0.19
CA ALA A 452 -23.51 -11.85 1.60
C ALA A 452 -23.62 -13.26 2.19
N SER A 453 -24.56 -14.07 1.70
CA SER A 453 -24.76 -15.45 2.17
C SER A 453 -23.63 -16.39 1.71
N ALA A 454 -23.10 -16.17 0.52
CA ALA A 454 -22.02 -16.97 -0.03
C ALA A 454 -20.66 -16.65 0.63
N VAL A 455 -20.37 -15.37 0.88
CA VAL A 455 -19.08 -14.94 1.45
C VAL A 455 -19.09 -14.89 2.98
N GLY A 456 -20.26 -14.81 3.61
CA GLY A 456 -20.43 -14.87 5.08
C GLY A 456 -20.12 -13.54 5.79
N HIS A 457 -20.21 -12.41 5.09
CA HIS A 457 -20.08 -11.07 5.66
C HIS A 457 -20.89 -10.03 4.87
N ASN A 458 -21.05 -8.83 5.44
CA ASN A 458 -21.85 -7.76 4.86
C ASN A 458 -21.11 -6.98 3.76
N LEU A 459 -21.85 -6.10 3.07
CA LEU A 459 -21.33 -5.29 1.96
C LEU A 459 -20.18 -4.35 2.37
N TRP A 460 -20.19 -3.82 3.60
CA TRP A 460 -19.12 -2.96 4.08
C TRP A 460 -17.80 -3.73 4.28
N GLU A 461 -17.88 -4.93 4.85
CA GLU A 461 -16.70 -5.79 4.99
C GLU A 461 -16.18 -6.23 3.62
N GLU A 462 -17.07 -6.52 2.68
CA GLU A 462 -16.68 -6.83 1.30
C GLU A 462 -16.01 -5.63 0.62
N TYR A 463 -16.57 -4.42 0.76
CA TYR A 463 -15.95 -3.21 0.25
C TYR A 463 -14.52 -3.03 0.78
N LYS A 464 -14.33 -3.15 2.10
CA LYS A 464 -13.00 -3.04 2.73
C LYS A 464 -12.04 -4.11 2.22
N LEU A 465 -12.53 -5.33 2.02
CA LEU A 465 -11.76 -6.45 1.48
C LEU A 465 -11.33 -6.16 0.04
N GLN A 466 -12.28 -5.77 -0.81
CA GLN A 466 -12.00 -5.46 -2.21
C GLN A 466 -11.01 -4.29 -2.34
N ARG A 467 -11.15 -3.25 -1.54
CA ARG A 467 -10.21 -2.11 -1.51
C ARG A 467 -8.81 -2.53 -1.07
N ARG A 468 -8.70 -3.41 -0.06
CA ARG A 468 -7.41 -3.95 0.41
C ARG A 468 -6.69 -4.74 -0.69
N ILE A 469 -7.41 -5.64 -1.37
CA ILE A 469 -6.85 -6.48 -2.43
C ILE A 469 -6.46 -5.63 -3.63
N GLU A 470 -7.35 -4.74 -4.04
CA GLU A 470 -7.21 -3.91 -5.23
C GLU A 470 -5.95 -3.04 -5.17
N PHE A 471 -5.72 -2.38 -4.05
CA PHE A 471 -4.62 -1.43 -3.88
C PHE A 471 -3.40 -2.00 -3.12
N ALA A 472 -3.31 -3.31 -2.98
CA ALA A 472 -2.12 -3.92 -2.37
C ALA A 472 -0.87 -3.46 -3.12
N TYR A 473 0.14 -2.96 -2.39
CA TYR A 473 1.42 -2.48 -2.91
C TYR A 473 1.37 -1.24 -3.81
N GLU A 474 0.29 -0.49 -3.83
CA GLU A 474 0.20 0.76 -4.59
C GLU A 474 0.45 2.00 -3.73
N VAL A 475 1.01 3.04 -4.35
CA VAL A 475 1.14 4.37 -3.76
C VAL A 475 -0.24 5.07 -3.74
N PRO A 476 -0.52 5.86 -2.72
CA PRO A 476 0.35 6.35 -1.64
C PRO A 476 0.35 5.48 -0.37
N GLY A 477 0.14 4.18 -0.45
CA GLY A 477 0.05 3.31 0.72
C GLY A 477 -1.38 3.21 1.26
N PHE A 478 -2.34 2.99 0.35
CA PHE A 478 -3.79 3.01 0.62
C PHE A 478 -4.17 2.26 1.90
N ARG A 479 -3.73 1.00 2.06
CA ARG A 479 -4.15 0.18 3.21
C ARG A 479 -3.80 0.82 4.55
N TYR A 480 -2.60 1.37 4.69
CA TYR A 480 -2.18 1.98 5.95
C TYR A 480 -3.04 3.20 6.30
N PHE A 481 -3.19 4.11 5.35
CA PHE A 481 -3.99 5.33 5.57
C PHE A 481 -5.49 5.05 5.66
N ASP A 482 -6.01 4.06 4.95
CA ASP A 482 -7.39 3.60 5.13
C ASP A 482 -7.61 3.06 6.55
N LEU A 483 -6.69 2.26 7.07
CA LEU A 483 -6.77 1.77 8.44
C LEU A 483 -6.76 2.91 9.45
N LEU A 484 -5.86 3.90 9.29
CA LEU A 484 -5.79 5.05 10.20
C LEU A 484 -7.11 5.82 10.20
N ARG A 485 -7.61 6.26 9.04
CA ARG A 485 -8.83 7.08 8.97
C ARG A 485 -10.07 6.32 9.43
N TRP A 486 -10.22 5.03 9.08
CA TRP A 486 -11.34 4.22 9.59
C TRP A 486 -11.25 4.03 11.09
N GLY A 487 -10.06 3.78 11.63
CA GLY A 487 -9.87 3.64 13.06
C GLY A 487 -10.08 4.93 13.84
N GLU A 488 -9.70 6.09 13.30
CA GLU A 488 -10.10 7.39 13.86
C GLU A 488 -11.63 7.51 13.92
N SER A 489 -12.31 7.09 12.85
CA SER A 489 -13.78 7.15 12.75
C SER A 489 -14.48 6.17 13.69
N ASP A 490 -14.07 4.91 13.77
CA ASP A 490 -14.76 3.85 14.52
C ASP A 490 -14.15 3.52 15.89
N GLY A 491 -12.92 4.00 16.15
CA GLY A 491 -12.20 3.80 17.42
C GLY A 491 -11.56 2.41 17.57
N LYS A 492 -11.62 1.55 16.57
CA LYS A 492 -11.18 0.15 16.70
C LYS A 492 -10.42 -0.43 15.52
N THR A 493 -10.78 -0.13 14.28
CA THR A 493 -10.25 -0.81 13.07
C THR A 493 -8.73 -0.80 13.03
N THR A 494 -8.08 0.33 13.32
CA THR A 494 -6.62 0.42 13.32
C THR A 494 -6.00 -0.47 14.39
N ILE A 495 -6.53 -0.38 15.60
CA ILE A 495 -6.03 -1.15 16.76
C ILE A 495 -6.19 -2.65 16.49
N GLU A 496 -7.35 -3.08 16.00
CA GLU A 496 -7.62 -4.48 15.68
C GLU A 496 -6.70 -5.02 14.58
N GLU A 497 -6.42 -4.22 13.54
CA GLU A 497 -5.65 -4.67 12.38
C GLU A 497 -4.14 -4.52 12.56
N LEU A 498 -3.66 -3.45 13.19
CA LEU A 498 -2.22 -3.20 13.34
C LEU A 498 -1.59 -3.91 14.53
N ASN A 499 -2.38 -4.42 15.48
CA ASN A 499 -1.86 -5.25 16.59
C ASN A 499 -1.85 -6.75 16.26
N LYS A 500 -2.39 -7.15 15.10
CA LYS A 500 -2.29 -8.54 14.67
C LYS A 500 -0.84 -8.93 14.42
N PRO A 501 -0.39 -10.08 14.93
CA PRO A 501 0.93 -10.60 14.64
C PRO A 501 1.12 -10.76 13.12
N THR A 502 2.30 -10.47 12.61
CA THR A 502 2.64 -10.76 11.22
C THR A 502 2.74 -12.26 11.03
N LYS A 503 2.01 -12.82 10.06
CA LYS A 503 2.01 -14.24 9.73
C LYS A 503 2.60 -14.47 8.35
N GLY A 504 3.34 -15.58 8.23
CA GLY A 504 3.78 -16.15 6.97
C GLY A 504 3.34 -17.60 6.88
N MET A 505 3.34 -18.16 5.67
CA MET A 505 3.12 -19.59 5.47
C MET A 505 4.45 -20.28 5.27
N PHE A 506 4.71 -21.27 6.08
CA PHE A 506 5.94 -22.04 6.05
C PHE A 506 5.64 -23.42 5.49
N ILE A 507 6.43 -23.82 4.52
CA ILE A 507 6.36 -25.12 3.88
C ILE A 507 7.53 -25.93 4.40
N PHE A 508 7.22 -26.94 5.20
CA PHE A 508 8.23 -27.83 5.76
C PHE A 508 8.30 -29.11 4.96
N ARG A 509 9.51 -29.56 4.69
CA ARG A 509 9.78 -30.84 4.06
C ARG A 509 10.40 -31.78 5.09
N LYS A 510 9.75 -32.92 5.33
CA LYS A 510 10.22 -33.94 6.27
C LYS A 510 11.20 -34.90 5.60
N GLY A 511 12.27 -35.28 6.31
CA GLY A 511 13.09 -36.46 6.01
C GLY A 511 14.27 -36.26 5.06
N ILE A 512 14.58 -35.03 4.60
CA ILE A 512 15.85 -34.77 3.92
C ILE A 512 16.94 -34.55 4.98
N GLU A 513 17.95 -35.42 4.93
CA GLU A 513 19.22 -35.12 5.58
C GLU A 513 19.90 -34.01 4.80
N SER A 514 20.33 -32.95 5.48
CA SER A 514 20.96 -31.76 4.89
C SER A 514 22.20 -32.06 4.03
N GLU A 515 22.80 -33.22 4.22
CA GLU A 515 24.00 -33.70 3.48
C GLU A 515 23.69 -34.24 2.09
N LYS A 516 22.40 -34.34 1.70
CA LYS A 516 22.00 -34.97 0.43
C LYS A 516 21.31 -34.01 -0.55
N ILE A 517 21.23 -32.76 -0.24
CA ILE A 517 21.04 -31.71 -1.25
C ILE A 517 22.38 -31.62 -1.95
N GLY A 518 22.46 -32.01 -3.22
CA GLY A 518 23.71 -32.06 -3.96
C GLY A 518 24.49 -30.74 -3.85
N GLU A 519 25.81 -30.79 -4.04
CA GLU A 519 26.73 -29.64 -3.87
C GLU A 519 26.30 -28.35 -4.60
N ASN A 520 25.31 -28.44 -5.49
CA ASN A 520 24.75 -27.35 -6.27
C ASN A 520 23.34 -26.94 -5.85
N GLY A 521 22.82 -27.42 -4.71
CA GLY A 521 21.52 -27.04 -4.23
C GLY A 521 20.32 -27.53 -5.08
N TYR A 522 20.50 -28.50 -5.96
CA TYR A 522 19.44 -29.04 -6.81
C TYR A 522 18.43 -29.86 -5.98
N LEU A 523 17.14 -29.56 -6.21
CA LEU A 523 16.06 -30.42 -5.78
C LEU A 523 16.22 -31.82 -6.38
N ALA A 524 16.13 -32.84 -5.53
CA ALA A 524 15.91 -34.18 -6.04
C ALA A 524 14.62 -34.18 -6.88
N PRO A 525 14.61 -34.74 -8.09
CA PRO A 525 13.40 -34.86 -8.88
C PRO A 525 12.34 -35.66 -8.11
N LYS A 526 11.06 -35.44 -8.40
CA LYS A 526 9.93 -36.17 -7.78
C LYS A 526 10.08 -37.68 -7.81
N SER A 527 10.81 -38.19 -8.78
CA SER A 527 11.14 -39.60 -8.93
C SER A 527 12.21 -40.12 -7.96
N ASP A 528 12.90 -39.24 -7.24
CA ASP A 528 13.90 -39.64 -6.27
C ASP A 528 13.19 -40.18 -5.01
N PRO A 529 13.54 -41.38 -4.52
CA PRO A 529 12.98 -41.92 -3.27
C PRO A 529 13.17 -41.02 -2.04
N LYS A 530 14.08 -40.04 -2.14
CA LYS A 530 14.33 -39.02 -1.12
C LYS A 530 13.38 -37.84 -1.20
N TYR A 531 12.61 -37.74 -2.30
CA TYR A 531 11.54 -36.74 -2.40
C TYR A 531 10.39 -37.16 -1.51
N PHE A 532 10.12 -36.38 -0.48
CA PHE A 532 9.08 -36.73 0.50
C PHE A 532 7.95 -35.71 0.43
N THR A 533 6.82 -36.14 0.97
CA THR A 533 5.61 -35.34 1.02
C THR A 533 5.86 -34.07 1.85
N PRO A 534 5.82 -32.89 1.25
CA PRO A 534 5.90 -31.65 2.01
C PRO A 534 4.63 -31.49 2.83
N TYR A 535 4.75 -30.90 4.00
CA TYR A 535 3.62 -30.34 4.71
C TYR A 535 3.80 -28.84 4.87
N PHE A 536 2.72 -28.10 5.02
CA PHE A 536 2.78 -26.68 5.23
C PHE A 536 2.10 -26.26 6.53
N GLU A 537 2.58 -25.19 7.09
CA GLU A 537 2.08 -24.63 8.31
C GLU A 537 2.07 -23.11 8.22
N VAL A 538 0.98 -22.48 8.70
CA VAL A 538 0.94 -21.04 8.89
C VAL A 538 1.33 -20.74 10.32
N ARG A 539 2.36 -19.96 10.48
CA ARG A 539 2.81 -19.51 11.80
C ARG A 539 2.77 -18.01 11.93
N THR A 540 2.54 -17.57 13.17
CA THR A 540 2.90 -16.21 13.55
C THR A 540 4.40 -16.06 13.41
N VAL A 541 4.83 -15.06 12.66
CA VAL A 541 6.24 -14.72 12.56
C VAL A 541 6.58 -13.96 13.84
N ASP A 542 7.04 -14.69 14.85
CA ASP A 542 7.57 -14.07 16.06
C ASP A 542 8.97 -13.54 15.79
N GLN A 543 9.01 -12.29 15.42
CA GLN A 543 10.23 -11.52 15.24
C GLN A 543 10.26 -10.46 16.33
N SER A 544 10.28 -10.88 17.57
CA SER A 544 9.95 -10.14 18.78
C SER A 544 10.51 -8.70 18.89
N ASN A 545 11.58 -8.39 18.18
CA ASN A 545 12.17 -7.05 18.19
C ASN A 545 12.03 -6.28 16.88
N TYR A 546 11.71 -6.92 15.74
CA TYR A 546 11.76 -6.29 14.43
C TYR A 546 10.40 -6.17 13.71
N TYR A 547 9.38 -6.96 14.11
CA TYR A 547 8.11 -7.03 13.38
C TYR A 547 6.89 -6.97 14.28
N ASN A 548 7.06 -6.59 15.53
CA ASN A 548 5.98 -6.37 16.47
C ASN A 548 5.28 -5.06 16.15
N ARG A 549 4.13 -5.15 15.51
CA ARG A 549 3.28 -3.99 15.31
C ARG A 549 2.55 -3.71 16.62
N LYS A 550 2.66 -2.49 17.11
CA LYS A 550 1.99 -2.04 18.33
C LYS A 550 1.26 -0.73 18.03
N PHE A 551 -0.04 -0.81 17.86
CA PHE A 551 -0.91 0.35 17.77
C PHE A 551 -1.93 0.27 18.92
N ASN A 552 -1.50 0.56 20.12
CA ASN A 552 -2.25 0.35 21.34
C ASN A 552 -2.80 1.65 21.96
N ASP A 553 -2.55 2.78 21.33
CA ASP A 553 -2.95 4.09 21.83
C ASP A 553 -3.40 5.00 20.67
N ALA A 554 -4.49 5.72 20.86
CA ALA A 554 -5.01 6.66 19.87
C ALA A 554 -4.05 7.84 19.56
N VAL A 555 -3.05 8.09 20.40
CA VAL A 555 -2.01 9.07 20.14
C VAL A 555 -1.28 8.82 18.82
N TYR A 556 -1.17 7.56 18.39
CA TYR A 556 -0.44 7.16 17.19
C TYR A 556 -1.16 7.44 15.87
N TYR A 557 -2.38 7.97 15.90
CA TYR A 557 -3.04 8.43 14.67
C TYR A 557 -2.31 9.60 14.03
N LYS A 558 -1.63 10.41 14.82
CA LYS A 558 -0.81 11.53 14.33
C LYS A 558 0.58 11.49 14.94
N LEU A 559 1.56 11.90 14.14
CA LEU A 559 2.95 11.94 14.56
C LEU A 559 3.22 13.13 15.48
N PRO A 560 4.21 13.02 16.37
CA PRO A 560 4.68 14.17 17.14
C PRO A 560 5.39 15.17 16.24
N PHE A 561 5.35 16.43 16.61
CA PHE A 561 6.30 17.41 16.08
C PHE A 561 7.67 17.20 16.70
N ALA A 562 8.71 17.33 15.90
CA ALA A 562 10.08 17.19 16.38
C ALA A 562 10.38 18.23 17.48
N LYS A 563 11.17 17.84 18.47
CA LYS A 563 11.56 18.72 19.58
C LYS A 563 12.21 20.01 19.06
N ALA A 564 13.08 19.90 18.05
CA ALA A 564 13.71 21.06 17.42
C ALA A 564 12.67 22.04 16.85
N THR A 565 11.63 21.55 16.18
CA THR A 565 10.55 22.39 15.64
C THR A 565 9.82 23.17 16.74
N LEU A 566 9.56 22.53 17.90
CA LEU A 566 8.92 23.18 19.05
C LEU A 566 9.84 24.17 19.78
N GLU A 567 11.16 23.92 19.74
CA GLU A 567 12.16 24.83 20.32
C GLU A 567 12.39 26.04 19.43
N GLU A 568 12.41 25.86 18.13
CA GLU A 568 12.61 26.93 17.14
C GLU A 568 11.38 27.81 17.00
N ASN A 569 10.17 27.24 16.99
CA ASN A 569 8.92 28.01 16.90
C ASN A 569 8.09 27.87 18.19
N LYS A 570 8.13 28.90 19.03
CA LYS A 570 7.42 28.94 20.32
C LYS A 570 5.89 29.04 20.20
N ASN A 571 5.37 29.31 19.01
CA ASN A 571 3.94 29.32 18.75
C ASN A 571 3.41 27.91 18.37
N PHE A 572 4.31 26.91 18.23
CA PHE A 572 3.91 25.53 17.99
C PHE A 572 3.48 24.82 19.26
N ILE A 573 2.40 24.07 19.14
CA ILE A 573 1.86 23.22 20.20
C ILE A 573 2.00 21.77 19.75
N GLN A 574 2.40 20.89 20.67
CA GLN A 574 2.52 19.46 20.38
C GLN A 574 1.14 18.82 20.14
N ASN A 575 1.10 17.79 19.30
CA ASN A 575 -0.10 16.99 19.07
C ASN A 575 -0.62 16.36 20.39
N PRO A 576 -1.96 16.28 20.58
CA PRO A 576 -2.55 15.69 21.78
C PRO A 576 -1.99 14.29 22.04
N GLY A 577 -1.66 14.01 23.28
CA GLY A 577 -1.09 12.74 23.72
C GLY A 577 0.44 12.65 23.69
N TRP A 578 1.11 13.53 22.94
CA TRP A 578 2.57 13.52 22.79
C TRP A 578 3.32 14.46 23.75
N GLU A 579 2.64 15.39 24.41
CA GLU A 579 3.27 16.40 25.28
C GLU A 579 4.09 15.80 26.42
N ASN A 580 3.68 14.63 26.93
CA ASN A 580 4.32 13.95 28.06
C ASN A 580 5.04 12.65 27.68
N LYS A 581 5.16 12.36 26.39
CA LYS A 581 5.90 11.18 25.92
C LYS A 581 7.31 11.60 25.54
N SER A 582 8.32 10.85 26.01
CA SER A 582 9.69 11.06 25.55
C SER A 582 9.79 10.56 24.09
N TYR A 583 10.08 11.46 23.20
CA TYR A 583 10.47 11.21 21.81
C TYR A 583 11.73 12.02 21.53
N GLN A 584 12.63 11.42 20.79
CA GLN A 584 13.93 12.06 20.46
C GLN A 584 13.87 12.74 19.10
#